data_386a1d657b84e1211ccb7e1d2775e1b5
#
_entry.id   386a1d657b84e1211ccb7e1d2775e1b5
#
_cell.length_a   1.000
_cell.length_b   1.000
_cell.length_c   1.000
_cell.angle_alpha   90.00
_cell.angle_beta   90.00
_cell.angle_gamma   90.00
#
_symmetry.space_group_name_H-M   'P 1'
#
loop_
_entity.id
_entity.type
_entity.pdbx_description
1 polymer ?
#
loop_
_entity_poly.entity_id
_entity_poly.type
_entity_poly.pdbx_seq_one_letter_code
_entity_poly.pdbx_strand_id
1 'polypeptide(L)'
;MAEEEKPKAPHTLADHFYGREVAHVHADDADHDHDFDDDGPAEDNPLWQQDNVALTTVGIDIGSSGTQVIFSRVHLRRLAEDLTSRYYVVARETLFQSQVALTPYQNEERIDDLKLGTIIDDAYVAAGLPPDKIDTGVVILTGEALRRENAQRIAAILSEKGGEFVTATAGHHMEAMLAAYGSGAARVSSDQAKRILNIDIGGGTTKLGLVENGKVIATAAIHIGGRLQHLQIAARQ
;
A
#
# COMPACT_ATOMS: atom_id res chain seq x y z
N MET A 1 36.58 -49.26 -16.41
CA MET A 1 36.87 -47.86 -16.01
C MET A 1 35.67 -47.40 -15.20
N ALA A 2 35.81 -47.40 -13.90
CA ALA A 2 34.76 -46.91 -12.99
C ALA A 2 34.82 -45.36 -12.99
N GLU A 3 33.74 -44.72 -13.31
CA GLU A 3 33.60 -43.27 -13.14
C GLU A 3 33.58 -42.95 -11.63
N GLU A 4 34.58 -42.23 -11.16
CA GLU A 4 34.60 -41.66 -9.81
C GLU A 4 33.46 -40.63 -9.69
N GLU A 5 32.43 -41.00 -8.94
CA GLU A 5 31.40 -40.05 -8.50
C GLU A 5 32.03 -38.96 -7.63
N LYS A 6 31.98 -37.72 -8.09
CA LYS A 6 32.39 -36.55 -7.29
C LYS A 6 31.52 -36.48 -6.04
N PRO A 7 32.10 -36.24 -4.86
CA PRO A 7 31.31 -36.04 -3.64
C PRO A 7 30.33 -34.85 -3.82
N LYS A 8 29.05 -35.12 -3.59
CA LYS A 8 28.01 -34.08 -3.59
C LYS A 8 28.27 -33.14 -2.43
N ALA A 9 28.14 -31.83 -2.68
CA ALA A 9 28.30 -30.83 -1.65
C ALA A 9 27.26 -31.05 -0.53
N PRO A 10 27.65 -30.84 0.76
CA PRO A 10 26.72 -30.97 1.86
C PRO A 10 25.61 -29.94 1.69
N HIS A 11 24.35 -30.37 1.79
CA HIS A 11 23.19 -29.49 1.75
C HIS A 11 23.03 -28.80 3.09
N THR A 12 22.43 -27.61 3.06
CA THR A 12 22.17 -26.77 4.21
C THR A 12 20.69 -26.78 4.57
N LEU A 13 20.34 -26.37 5.79
CA LEU A 13 18.95 -26.15 6.20
C LEU A 13 18.16 -25.26 5.21
N ALA A 14 18.83 -24.36 4.51
CA ALA A 14 18.23 -23.52 3.48
C ALA A 14 17.68 -24.32 2.29
N ASP A 15 18.27 -25.48 1.99
CA ASP A 15 17.84 -26.32 0.87
C ASP A 15 16.50 -27.01 1.16
N HIS A 16 16.15 -27.19 2.43
CA HIS A 16 14.87 -27.73 2.87
C HIS A 16 13.75 -26.67 2.90
N PHE A 17 14.10 -25.39 3.07
CA PHE A 17 13.11 -24.31 3.24
C PHE A 17 12.47 -23.82 1.93
N TYR A 18 13.05 -24.13 0.77
CA TYR A 18 12.62 -23.57 -0.52
C TYR A 18 11.88 -24.53 -1.44
N GLY A 19 11.40 -25.67 -0.93
CA GLY A 19 10.58 -26.60 -1.71
C GLY A 19 11.29 -27.18 -2.94
N ARG A 20 12.61 -27.18 -2.98
CA ARG A 20 13.37 -27.90 -3.97
C ARG A 20 13.50 -29.33 -3.47
N GLU A 21 12.77 -30.26 -4.07
CA GLU A 21 13.06 -31.69 -3.99
C GLU A 21 14.46 -31.95 -4.53
N VAL A 22 15.45 -31.82 -3.66
CA VAL A 22 16.78 -32.35 -3.95
C VAL A 22 16.82 -33.74 -3.36
N ALA A 23 16.61 -34.74 -4.18
CA ALA A 23 16.92 -36.11 -3.78
C ALA A 23 18.40 -36.18 -3.35
N HIS A 24 18.64 -36.28 -2.04
CA HIS A 24 19.96 -36.36 -1.47
C HIS A 24 20.13 -37.69 -0.76
N VAL A 25 21.30 -38.30 -0.97
CA VAL A 25 21.68 -39.52 -0.28
C VAL A 25 22.66 -39.12 0.83
N HIS A 26 22.29 -39.44 2.06
CA HIS A 26 23.22 -39.32 3.19
C HIS A 26 24.19 -40.46 3.13
N ALA A 27 25.50 -40.19 3.12
CA ALA A 27 26.52 -41.18 3.31
C ALA A 27 26.62 -41.47 4.82
N ASP A 28 26.47 -42.75 5.17
CA ASP A 28 26.63 -43.35 6.49
C ASP A 28 25.58 -43.02 7.58
N ASP A 29 24.66 -43.97 7.78
CA ASP A 29 23.96 -44.37 9.01
C ASP A 29 23.23 -43.27 9.82
N ALA A 30 22.65 -42.31 9.20
CA ALA A 30 21.56 -41.56 9.82
C ALA A 30 20.26 -41.85 9.05
N ASP A 31 19.65 -42.99 9.37
CA ASP A 31 18.26 -43.30 9.04
C ASP A 31 17.35 -42.28 9.80
N HIS A 32 17.29 -41.07 9.30
CA HIS A 32 16.18 -40.22 9.65
C HIS A 32 15.17 -40.41 8.54
N ASP A 33 14.13 -41.13 8.86
CA ASP A 33 12.88 -41.06 8.12
C ASP A 33 12.48 -39.57 8.05
N HIS A 34 12.82 -38.96 6.93
CA HIS A 34 12.10 -37.76 6.50
C HIS A 34 10.79 -38.25 5.91
N ASP A 35 9.94 -38.84 6.75
CA ASP A 35 8.54 -38.85 6.49
C ASP A 35 8.12 -37.37 6.47
N PHE A 36 8.36 -36.74 5.32
CA PHE A 36 7.54 -35.61 4.96
C PHE A 36 6.15 -36.22 4.76
N ASP A 37 5.42 -36.35 5.85
CA ASP A 37 3.99 -36.42 5.75
C ASP A 37 3.65 -35.29 4.77
N ASP A 38 2.97 -35.66 3.71
CA ASP A 38 2.40 -34.69 2.77
C ASP A 38 1.33 -33.92 3.58
N ASP A 39 1.81 -32.96 4.38
CA ASP A 39 0.99 -32.14 5.30
C ASP A 39 0.00 -31.28 4.53
N GLY A 40 -0.22 -31.60 3.27
CA GLY A 40 -1.10 -30.87 2.38
C GLY A 40 -0.46 -29.57 1.86
N PRO A 41 -1.25 -28.67 1.29
CA PRO A 41 -0.77 -27.40 0.80
C PRO A 41 -0.10 -26.60 1.94
N ALA A 42 1.06 -26.01 1.67
CA ALA A 42 1.79 -25.21 2.67
C ALA A 42 0.91 -24.13 3.34
N GLU A 43 -0.13 -23.69 2.64
CA GLU A 43 -1.13 -22.73 3.10
C GLU A 43 -2.00 -23.25 4.27
N ASP A 44 -2.12 -24.56 4.44
CA ASP A 44 -2.86 -25.18 5.55
C ASP A 44 -1.99 -25.36 6.81
N ASN A 45 -0.67 -25.18 6.68
CA ASN A 45 0.24 -25.26 7.82
C ASN A 45 0.11 -24.03 8.73
N PRO A 46 -0.18 -24.22 10.05
CA PRO A 46 -0.36 -23.13 10.99
C PRO A 46 0.86 -22.19 11.10
N LEU A 47 2.08 -22.70 10.97
CA LEU A 47 3.30 -21.90 11.01
C LEU A 47 3.40 -21.05 9.75
N TRP A 48 3.07 -21.61 8.60
CA TRP A 48 3.03 -20.86 7.36
C TRP A 48 1.97 -19.73 7.43
N GLN A 49 0.77 -20.03 7.94
CA GLN A 49 -0.29 -19.03 8.12
C GLN A 49 0.12 -17.91 9.08
N GLN A 50 0.89 -18.24 10.12
CA GLN A 50 1.42 -17.24 11.05
C GLN A 50 2.41 -16.30 10.37
N ASP A 51 3.21 -16.81 9.44
CA ASP A 51 4.24 -16.03 8.75
C ASP A 51 3.73 -15.33 7.48
N ASN A 52 2.59 -15.74 6.96
CA ASN A 52 1.98 -15.21 5.74
C ASN A 52 0.57 -14.71 6.02
N VAL A 53 0.38 -13.41 6.02
CA VAL A 53 -0.91 -12.77 6.32
C VAL A 53 -1.41 -12.05 5.08
N ALA A 54 -2.64 -12.36 4.67
CA ALA A 54 -3.33 -11.64 3.62
C ALA A 54 -4.39 -10.72 4.24
N LEU A 55 -4.32 -9.42 3.95
CA LEU A 55 -5.27 -8.42 4.45
C LEU A 55 -6.02 -7.81 3.28
N THR A 56 -7.34 -7.73 3.41
CA THR A 56 -8.18 -6.91 2.55
C THR A 56 -8.21 -5.50 3.12
N THR A 57 -7.76 -4.53 2.34
CA THR A 57 -7.56 -3.16 2.81
C THR A 57 -8.34 -2.16 1.98
N VAL A 58 -8.69 -1.02 2.58
CA VAL A 58 -9.26 0.12 1.88
C VAL A 58 -8.42 1.38 2.12
N GLY A 59 -8.15 2.11 1.05
CA GLY A 59 -7.56 3.45 1.08
C GLY A 59 -8.58 4.47 0.63
N ILE A 60 -8.83 5.51 1.43
CA ILE A 60 -9.73 6.60 1.10
C ILE A 60 -8.91 7.89 1.09
N ASP A 61 -8.75 8.48 -0.09
CA ASP A 61 -8.10 9.79 -0.26
C ASP A 61 -9.17 10.86 -0.43
N ILE A 62 -9.19 11.81 0.50
CA ILE A 62 -10.09 12.96 0.48
C ILE A 62 -9.26 14.20 0.23
N GLY A 63 -9.10 14.52 -1.04
CA GLY A 63 -8.38 15.71 -1.50
C GLY A 63 -9.25 16.96 -1.56
N SER A 64 -8.62 18.11 -1.79
CA SER A 64 -9.31 19.40 -1.92
C SER A 64 -10.28 19.46 -3.09
N SER A 65 -10.09 18.67 -4.13
CA SER A 65 -10.94 18.69 -5.32
C SER A 65 -11.52 17.33 -5.69
N GLY A 66 -10.92 16.24 -5.22
CA GLY A 66 -11.35 14.89 -5.58
C GLY A 66 -11.22 13.93 -4.42
N THR A 67 -12.14 12.98 -4.38
CA THR A 67 -12.16 11.85 -3.46
C THR A 67 -12.06 10.56 -4.24
N GLN A 68 -11.20 9.64 -3.79
CA GLN A 68 -11.03 8.32 -4.40
C GLN A 68 -10.97 7.24 -3.33
N VAL A 69 -11.53 6.07 -3.67
CA VAL A 69 -11.52 4.88 -2.81
C VAL A 69 -10.85 3.74 -3.57
N ILE A 70 -9.90 3.07 -2.93
CA ILE A 70 -9.17 1.94 -3.50
C ILE A 70 -9.23 0.77 -2.52
N PHE A 71 -9.64 -0.39 -3.02
CA PHE A 71 -9.59 -1.64 -2.29
C PHE A 71 -8.44 -2.50 -2.80
N SER A 72 -7.67 -3.06 -1.88
CA SER A 72 -6.50 -3.84 -2.22
C SER A 72 -6.38 -5.07 -1.32
N ARG A 73 -5.76 -6.13 -1.85
CA ARG A 73 -5.25 -7.23 -1.05
C ARG A 73 -3.76 -7.05 -0.85
N VAL A 74 -3.34 -7.03 0.40
CA VAL A 74 -1.94 -6.86 0.77
C VAL A 74 -1.45 -8.15 1.40
N HIS A 75 -0.41 -8.75 0.83
CA HIS A 75 0.24 -9.91 1.38
C HIS A 75 1.45 -9.48 2.19
N LEU A 76 1.44 -9.88 3.44
CA LEU A 76 2.49 -9.63 4.40
C LEU A 76 3.21 -10.93 4.70
N ARG A 77 4.53 -10.88 4.77
CA ARG A 77 5.35 -12.02 5.13
C ARG A 77 6.39 -11.64 6.18
N ARG A 78 6.57 -12.52 7.15
CA ARG A 78 7.68 -12.45 8.08
C ARG A 78 8.90 -13.05 7.39
N LEU A 79 10.02 -12.30 7.35
CA LEU A 79 11.22 -12.70 6.59
C LEU A 79 12.33 -13.28 7.47
N ALA A 80 12.17 -13.29 8.79
CA ALA A 80 13.13 -13.85 9.72
C ALA A 80 12.45 -14.85 10.65
N GLU A 81 13.18 -15.86 11.09
CA GLU A 81 12.71 -16.95 11.95
C GLU A 81 12.38 -16.48 13.39
N ASP A 82 12.85 -15.30 13.77
CA ASP A 82 12.54 -14.72 15.08
C ASP A 82 11.06 -14.32 15.16
N LEU A 83 10.34 -14.79 16.18
CA LEU A 83 8.95 -14.43 16.47
C LEU A 83 8.74 -12.92 16.63
N THR A 84 9.79 -12.16 16.88
CA THR A 84 9.79 -10.70 16.97
C THR A 84 10.04 -10.01 15.63
N SER A 85 10.29 -10.77 14.55
CA SER A 85 10.55 -10.20 13.23
C SER A 85 9.32 -9.47 12.69
N ARG A 86 9.58 -8.39 11.94
CA ARG A 86 8.52 -7.57 11.35
C ARG A 86 7.95 -8.23 10.11
N TYR A 87 6.68 -7.98 9.87
CA TYR A 87 6.05 -8.29 8.60
C TYR A 87 6.44 -7.27 7.54
N TYR A 88 6.67 -7.77 6.33
CA TYR A 88 6.95 -6.97 5.15
C TYR A 88 5.88 -7.20 4.10
N VAL A 89 5.52 -6.15 3.39
CA VAL A 89 4.61 -6.26 2.24
C VAL A 89 5.38 -6.92 1.10
N VAL A 90 4.98 -8.15 0.74
CA VAL A 90 5.61 -8.92 -0.35
C VAL A 90 4.81 -8.85 -1.65
N ALA A 91 3.49 -8.62 -1.57
CA ALA A 91 2.65 -8.43 -2.74
C ALA A 91 1.49 -7.47 -2.44
N ARG A 92 1.02 -6.80 -3.49
CA ARG A 92 -0.19 -5.96 -3.47
C ARG A 92 -0.97 -6.22 -4.73
N GLU A 93 -2.27 -6.42 -4.55
CA GLU A 93 -3.23 -6.58 -5.62
C GLU A 93 -4.31 -5.52 -5.47
N THR A 94 -4.58 -4.74 -6.51
CA THR A 94 -5.71 -3.82 -6.51
C THR A 94 -6.97 -4.61 -6.86
N LEU A 95 -7.90 -4.71 -5.92
CA LEU A 95 -9.17 -5.41 -6.12
C LEU A 95 -10.18 -4.52 -6.84
N PHE A 96 -10.24 -3.24 -6.45
CA PHE A 96 -11.11 -2.25 -7.07
C PHE A 96 -10.57 -0.85 -6.83
N GLN A 97 -10.75 0.02 -7.81
CA GLN A 97 -10.44 1.45 -7.73
C GLN A 97 -11.63 2.23 -8.24
N SER A 98 -12.18 3.11 -7.40
CA SER A 98 -13.27 3.98 -7.80
C SER A 98 -12.80 5.04 -8.82
N GLN A 99 -13.74 5.57 -9.58
CA GLN A 99 -13.48 6.82 -10.29
C GLN A 99 -13.25 7.94 -9.26
N VAL A 100 -12.48 8.96 -9.64
CA VAL A 100 -12.31 10.15 -8.81
C VAL A 100 -13.62 10.93 -8.84
N ALA A 101 -14.31 11.00 -7.69
CA ALA A 101 -15.45 11.85 -7.50
C ALA A 101 -15.01 13.25 -7.06
N LEU A 102 -15.78 14.29 -7.36
CA LEU A 102 -15.52 15.61 -6.80
C LEU A 102 -15.80 15.59 -5.28
N THR A 103 -14.85 16.08 -4.49
CA THR A 103 -15.05 16.23 -3.05
C THR A 103 -16.22 17.20 -2.82
N PRO A 104 -17.30 16.75 -2.16
CA PRO A 104 -18.49 17.56 -2.00
C PRO A 104 -18.32 18.57 -0.87
N TYR A 105 -18.69 19.82 -1.12
CA TYR A 105 -18.69 20.89 -0.13
C TYR A 105 -20.08 21.43 0.07
N GLN A 106 -20.46 21.74 1.32
CA GLN A 106 -21.66 22.50 1.65
C GLN A 106 -21.42 24.00 1.40
N ASN A 107 -20.22 24.47 1.76
CA ASN A 107 -19.71 25.81 1.56
C ASN A 107 -18.17 25.77 1.49
N GLU A 108 -17.52 26.92 1.39
CA GLU A 108 -16.06 27.02 1.31
C GLU A 108 -15.31 26.49 2.55
N GLU A 109 -15.98 26.34 3.69
CA GLU A 109 -15.36 25.97 4.96
C GLU A 109 -15.69 24.54 5.41
N ARG A 110 -16.68 23.90 4.78
CA ARG A 110 -17.19 22.62 5.26
C ARG A 110 -17.44 21.62 4.15
N ILE A 111 -16.94 20.40 4.34
CA ILE A 111 -17.23 19.25 3.48
C ILE A 111 -18.66 18.76 3.79
N ASP A 112 -19.40 18.39 2.75
CA ASP A 112 -20.71 17.74 2.86
C ASP A 112 -20.49 16.27 3.27
N ASP A 113 -20.61 15.99 4.56
CA ASP A 113 -20.36 14.69 5.15
C ASP A 113 -21.35 13.62 4.68
N LEU A 114 -22.60 13.99 4.41
CA LEU A 114 -23.62 13.07 3.89
C LEU A 114 -23.31 12.64 2.45
N LYS A 115 -23.01 13.60 1.58
CA LYS A 115 -22.65 13.28 0.18
C LYS A 115 -21.32 12.54 0.09
N LEU A 116 -20.35 12.89 0.94
CA LEU A 116 -19.08 12.16 1.01
C LEU A 116 -19.32 10.72 1.45
N GLY A 117 -20.18 10.51 2.45
CA GLY A 117 -20.58 9.18 2.89
C GLY A 117 -21.18 8.36 1.74
N THR A 118 -22.08 8.96 0.95
CA THR A 118 -22.69 8.29 -0.21
C THR A 118 -21.63 7.89 -1.26
N ILE A 119 -20.67 8.76 -1.58
CA ILE A 119 -19.58 8.46 -2.53
C ILE A 119 -18.79 7.23 -2.07
N ILE A 120 -18.53 7.15 -0.78
CA ILE A 120 -17.77 6.03 -0.19
C ILE A 120 -18.60 4.75 -0.18
N ASP A 121 -19.86 4.82 0.26
CA ASP A 121 -20.77 3.67 0.28
C ASP A 121 -21.00 3.11 -1.14
N ASP A 122 -21.16 3.96 -2.13
CA ASP A 122 -21.24 3.57 -3.55
C ASP A 122 -19.98 2.83 -4.02
N ALA A 123 -18.80 3.24 -3.56
CA ALA A 123 -17.56 2.55 -3.87
C ALA A 123 -17.50 1.15 -3.24
N TYR A 124 -17.97 0.97 -2.01
CA TYR A 124 -18.09 -0.35 -1.36
C TYR A 124 -19.04 -1.26 -2.13
N VAL A 125 -20.19 -0.73 -2.54
CA VAL A 125 -21.17 -1.48 -3.34
C VAL A 125 -20.58 -1.87 -4.71
N ALA A 126 -19.95 -0.93 -5.39
CA ALA A 126 -19.33 -1.19 -6.69
C ALA A 126 -18.18 -2.20 -6.64
N ALA A 127 -17.43 -2.21 -5.54
CA ALA A 127 -16.37 -3.18 -5.28
C ALA A 127 -16.91 -4.58 -4.92
N GLY A 128 -18.17 -4.68 -4.47
CA GLY A 128 -18.74 -5.92 -3.93
C GLY A 128 -18.08 -6.36 -2.61
N LEU A 129 -17.50 -5.41 -1.89
CA LEU A 129 -16.77 -5.64 -0.64
C LEU A 129 -17.51 -4.93 0.50
N PRO A 130 -18.29 -5.65 1.32
CA PRO A 130 -18.94 -5.05 2.49
C PRO A 130 -17.91 -4.71 3.58
N PRO A 131 -18.21 -3.73 4.45
CA PRO A 131 -17.27 -3.25 5.48
C PRO A 131 -16.72 -4.35 6.40
N ASP A 132 -17.49 -5.38 6.71
CA ASP A 132 -17.09 -6.51 7.55
C ASP A 132 -16.04 -7.43 6.90
N LYS A 133 -15.76 -7.25 5.61
CA LYS A 133 -14.70 -7.95 4.87
C LYS A 133 -13.41 -7.15 4.77
N ILE A 134 -13.37 -5.97 5.36
CA ILE A 134 -12.17 -5.13 5.37
C ILE A 134 -11.43 -5.32 6.69
N ASP A 135 -10.21 -5.80 6.62
CA ASP A 135 -9.37 -6.05 7.79
C ASP A 135 -8.78 -4.76 8.35
N THR A 136 -8.37 -3.86 7.47
CA THR A 136 -7.79 -2.56 7.87
C THR A 136 -7.91 -1.54 6.75
N GLY A 137 -7.72 -0.27 7.08
CA GLY A 137 -7.79 0.80 6.10
C GLY A 137 -7.04 2.06 6.51
N VAL A 138 -6.92 2.97 5.56
CA VAL A 138 -6.37 4.30 5.80
C VAL A 138 -7.27 5.35 5.18
N VAL A 139 -7.57 6.39 5.96
CA VAL A 139 -8.20 7.61 5.48
C VAL A 139 -7.15 8.71 5.47
N ILE A 140 -6.92 9.28 4.31
CA ILE A 140 -5.96 10.38 4.14
C ILE A 140 -6.75 11.64 3.78
N LEU A 141 -6.55 12.69 4.56
CA LEU A 141 -7.04 14.03 4.26
C LEU A 141 -5.88 14.87 3.75
N THR A 142 -6.03 15.45 2.57
CA THR A 142 -4.96 16.17 1.90
C THR A 142 -5.38 17.60 1.49
N GLY A 143 -4.39 18.47 1.34
CA GLY A 143 -4.56 19.83 0.83
C GLY A 143 -5.54 20.66 1.64
N GLU A 144 -6.43 21.38 0.95
CA GLU A 144 -7.43 22.24 1.58
C GLU A 144 -8.53 21.46 2.31
N ALA A 145 -8.77 20.17 1.96
CA ALA A 145 -9.72 19.33 2.67
C ALA A 145 -9.36 19.18 4.15
N LEU A 146 -8.05 19.14 4.46
CA LEU A 146 -7.54 19.05 5.82
C LEU A 146 -7.87 20.27 6.69
N ARG A 147 -8.02 21.45 6.07
CA ARG A 147 -8.29 22.71 6.76
C ARG A 147 -9.76 22.95 7.04
N ARG A 148 -10.65 22.07 6.57
CA ARG A 148 -12.08 22.22 6.76
C ARG A 148 -12.47 21.94 8.20
N GLU A 149 -13.49 22.66 8.70
CA GLU A 149 -13.96 22.57 10.09
C GLU A 149 -14.30 21.15 10.54
N ASN A 150 -14.86 20.35 9.61
CA ASN A 150 -15.30 18.99 9.92
C ASN A 150 -14.36 17.88 9.42
N ALA A 151 -13.14 18.21 8.95
CA ALA A 151 -12.20 17.25 8.39
C ALA A 151 -11.85 16.11 9.37
N GLN A 152 -11.51 16.46 10.60
CA GLN A 152 -11.17 15.48 11.64
C GLN A 152 -12.37 14.61 12.03
N ARG A 153 -13.57 15.20 12.08
CA ARG A 153 -14.80 14.45 12.36
C ARG A 153 -15.12 13.46 11.26
N ILE A 154 -14.94 13.84 10.00
CA ILE A 154 -15.13 12.95 8.85
C ILE A 154 -14.17 11.78 8.95
N ALA A 155 -12.89 12.05 9.20
CA ALA A 155 -11.90 11.00 9.37
C ALA A 155 -12.25 10.02 10.50
N ALA A 156 -12.73 10.52 11.64
CA ALA A 156 -13.18 9.69 12.75
C ALA A 156 -14.38 8.81 12.37
N ILE A 157 -15.42 9.38 11.74
CA ILE A 157 -16.61 8.65 11.30
C ILE A 157 -16.24 7.52 10.31
N LEU A 158 -15.31 7.79 9.41
CA LEU A 158 -14.89 6.80 8.42
C LEU A 158 -14.03 5.69 9.04
N SER A 159 -13.24 6.01 10.06
CA SER A 159 -12.47 5.01 10.78
C SER A 159 -13.34 4.07 11.64
N GLU A 160 -14.53 4.49 12.02
CA GLU A 160 -15.49 3.65 12.75
C GLU A 160 -16.26 2.66 11.86
N LYS A 161 -16.32 2.91 10.54
CA LYS A 161 -17.15 2.12 9.60
C LYS A 161 -16.56 0.76 9.19
N GLY A 162 -15.30 0.48 9.43
CA GLY A 162 -14.71 -0.79 8.96
C GLY A 162 -13.35 -1.11 9.57
N GLY A 163 -13.29 -1.92 10.62
CA GLY A 163 -12.06 -2.46 11.15
C GLY A 163 -11.12 -1.42 11.79
N GLU A 164 -9.86 -1.78 11.96
CA GLU A 164 -8.83 -0.87 12.48
C GLU A 164 -8.34 0.08 11.37
N PHE A 165 -8.94 1.25 11.30
CA PHE A 165 -8.52 2.30 10.37
C PHE A 165 -7.46 3.20 10.99
N VAL A 166 -6.47 3.54 10.17
CA VAL A 166 -5.50 4.58 10.48
C VAL A 166 -5.92 5.87 9.78
N THR A 167 -6.13 6.92 10.54
CA THR A 167 -6.33 8.26 9.99
C THR A 167 -4.99 8.94 9.85
N ALA A 168 -4.64 9.36 8.64
CA ALA A 168 -3.43 10.11 8.37
C ALA A 168 -3.79 11.50 7.85
N THR A 169 -3.12 12.51 8.38
CA THR A 169 -3.14 13.86 7.83
C THR A 169 -1.79 14.12 7.18
N ALA A 170 -1.79 14.34 5.89
CA ALA A 170 -0.58 14.62 5.15
C ALA A 170 -0.46 16.13 4.89
N GLY A 171 0.51 16.78 5.52
CA GLY A 171 0.92 18.11 5.10
C GLY A 171 1.65 18.07 3.75
N HIS A 172 1.81 19.20 3.09
CA HIS A 172 2.36 19.30 1.72
C HIS A 172 3.69 18.57 1.52
N HIS A 173 4.55 18.55 2.52
CA HIS A 173 5.83 17.83 2.46
C HIS A 173 5.63 16.31 2.45
N MET A 174 4.74 15.81 3.30
CA MET A 174 4.41 14.39 3.36
C MET A 174 3.71 13.93 2.06
N GLU A 175 2.78 14.74 1.53
CA GLU A 175 2.13 14.47 0.25
C GLU A 175 3.16 14.38 -0.89
N ALA A 176 4.12 15.33 -0.97
CA ALA A 176 5.18 15.31 -1.97
C ALA A 176 6.08 14.05 -1.85
N MET A 177 6.37 13.61 -0.63
CA MET A 177 7.11 12.37 -0.38
C MET A 177 6.31 11.14 -0.81
N LEU A 178 5.05 11.04 -0.39
CA LEU A 178 4.17 9.91 -0.76
C LEU A 178 3.97 9.83 -2.27
N ALA A 179 3.80 10.97 -2.95
CA ALA A 179 3.70 11.02 -4.40
C ALA A 179 4.98 10.54 -5.10
N ALA A 180 6.17 10.92 -4.60
CA ALA A 180 7.44 10.48 -5.17
C ALA A 180 7.69 8.97 -4.98
N TYR A 181 7.24 8.38 -3.87
CA TYR A 181 7.29 6.93 -3.66
C TYR A 181 6.20 6.20 -4.45
N GLY A 182 4.97 6.71 -4.42
CA GLY A 182 3.81 6.10 -5.08
C GLY A 182 3.90 6.10 -6.62
N SER A 183 4.47 7.13 -7.22
CA SER A 183 4.73 7.21 -8.67
C SER A 183 5.85 6.27 -9.15
N GLY A 184 6.63 5.70 -8.22
CA GLY A 184 7.82 4.91 -8.54
C GLY A 184 9.07 5.75 -8.82
N ALA A 185 9.03 7.08 -8.70
CA ALA A 185 10.19 7.95 -8.92
C ALA A 185 11.38 7.58 -8.03
N ALA A 186 11.12 7.22 -6.78
CA ALA A 186 12.16 6.76 -5.86
C ALA A 186 12.85 5.48 -6.34
N ARG A 187 12.08 4.51 -6.83
CA ARG A 187 12.60 3.26 -7.38
C ARG A 187 13.44 3.52 -8.62
N VAL A 188 12.93 4.28 -9.58
CA VAL A 188 13.65 4.62 -10.83
C VAL A 188 14.94 5.37 -10.52
N SER A 189 14.91 6.30 -9.53
CA SER A 189 16.11 7.02 -9.08
C SER A 189 17.18 6.08 -8.55
N SER A 190 16.78 5.07 -7.76
CA SER A 190 17.70 4.06 -7.22
C SER A 190 18.26 3.16 -8.33
N ASP A 191 17.37 2.58 -9.15
CA ASP A 191 17.73 1.57 -10.16
C ASP A 191 18.61 2.16 -11.28
N GLN A 192 18.41 3.42 -11.62
CA GLN A 192 19.12 4.10 -12.71
C GLN A 192 20.19 5.10 -12.24
N ALA A 193 20.41 5.22 -10.93
CA ALA A 193 21.32 6.20 -10.31
C ALA A 193 21.09 7.64 -10.84
N LYS A 194 19.80 8.01 -11.03
CA LYS A 194 19.41 9.33 -11.57
C LYS A 194 18.78 10.20 -10.50
N ARG A 195 19.01 11.51 -10.61
CA ARG A 195 18.23 12.51 -9.88
C ARG A 195 16.93 12.75 -10.63
N ILE A 196 15.80 12.65 -9.95
CA ILE A 196 14.43 12.75 -10.52
C ILE A 196 13.68 13.84 -9.78
N LEU A 197 13.01 14.72 -10.53
CA LEU A 197 12.02 15.65 -10.00
C LEU A 197 10.62 15.03 -10.25
N ASN A 198 9.95 14.66 -9.16
CA ASN A 198 8.55 14.25 -9.19
C ASN A 198 7.67 15.49 -9.07
N ILE A 199 6.73 15.66 -9.99
CA ILE A 199 5.76 16.77 -10.00
C ILE A 199 4.36 16.17 -9.89
N ASP A 200 3.68 16.48 -8.81
CA ASP A 200 2.29 16.05 -8.54
C ASP A 200 1.38 17.30 -8.56
N ILE A 201 0.50 17.36 -9.55
CA ILE A 201 -0.42 18.48 -9.78
C ILE A 201 -1.80 18.08 -9.27
N GLY A 202 -2.15 18.55 -8.07
CA GLY A 202 -3.47 18.39 -7.50
C GLY A 202 -4.45 19.48 -7.95
N GLY A 203 -5.67 19.47 -7.37
CA GLY A 203 -6.71 20.44 -7.69
C GLY A 203 -6.39 21.89 -7.26
N GLY A 204 -5.73 22.05 -6.12
CA GLY A 204 -5.40 23.36 -5.53
C GLY A 204 -3.91 23.62 -5.32
N THR A 205 -3.08 22.57 -5.38
CA THR A 205 -1.64 22.68 -5.10
C THR A 205 -0.84 21.77 -6.02
N THR A 206 0.35 22.19 -6.38
CA THR A 206 1.37 21.38 -7.03
C THR A 206 2.47 21.06 -6.02
N LYS A 207 2.80 19.79 -5.88
CA LYS A 207 3.84 19.28 -4.98
C LYS A 207 5.03 18.81 -5.80
N LEU A 208 6.22 19.17 -5.33
CA LEU A 208 7.48 18.82 -5.95
C LEU A 208 8.29 17.96 -4.99
N GLY A 209 8.82 16.85 -5.47
CA GLY A 209 9.72 15.97 -4.72
C GLY A 209 11.00 15.72 -5.51
N LEU A 210 12.14 16.18 -5.01
CA LEU A 210 13.45 15.89 -5.60
C LEU A 210 13.97 14.58 -5.00
N VAL A 211 14.25 13.62 -5.86
CA VAL A 211 14.66 12.27 -5.49
C VAL A 211 16.09 12.00 -5.99
N GLU A 212 16.92 11.46 -5.13
CA GLU A 212 18.29 11.03 -5.44
C GLU A 212 18.60 9.72 -4.71
N ASN A 213 19.19 8.75 -5.42
CA ASN A 213 19.53 7.42 -4.88
C ASN A 213 18.37 6.75 -4.12
N GLY A 214 17.17 6.84 -4.64
CA GLY A 214 15.96 6.26 -4.05
C GLY A 214 15.38 7.01 -2.86
N LYS A 215 15.94 8.15 -2.47
CA LYS A 215 15.49 8.95 -1.32
C LYS A 215 15.01 10.32 -1.76
N VAL A 216 13.90 10.77 -1.17
CA VAL A 216 13.44 12.15 -1.35
C VAL A 216 14.35 13.07 -0.51
N ILE A 217 15.11 13.93 -1.19
CA ILE A 217 16.09 14.82 -0.57
C ILE A 217 15.58 16.25 -0.35
N ALA A 218 14.56 16.67 -1.11
CA ALA A 218 13.91 17.96 -0.94
C ALA A 218 12.46 17.89 -1.42
N THR A 219 11.59 18.68 -0.80
CA THR A 219 10.20 18.84 -1.19
C THR A 219 9.81 20.32 -1.22
N ALA A 220 8.88 20.67 -2.12
CA ALA A 220 8.26 21.98 -2.16
C ALA A 220 6.77 21.85 -2.51
N ALA A 221 6.01 22.88 -2.19
CA ALA A 221 4.61 22.98 -2.59
C ALA A 221 4.32 24.39 -3.11
N ILE A 222 3.54 24.47 -4.17
CA ILE A 222 3.09 25.70 -4.80
C ILE A 222 1.57 25.72 -4.76
N HIS A 223 0.94 26.79 -4.32
CA HIS A 223 -0.52 26.96 -4.29
C HIS A 223 -1.08 27.26 -5.68
N ILE A 224 -0.77 26.41 -6.64
CA ILE A 224 -1.30 26.42 -8.00
C ILE A 224 -1.67 24.99 -8.35
N GLY A 225 -2.91 24.77 -8.77
CA GLY A 225 -3.43 23.46 -9.18
C GLY A 225 -4.43 23.59 -10.32
N GLY A 226 -4.81 22.45 -10.89
CA GLY A 226 -5.68 22.40 -12.07
C GLY A 226 -7.05 23.08 -11.87
N ARG A 227 -7.61 23.05 -10.67
CA ARG A 227 -8.92 23.64 -10.38
C ARG A 227 -8.89 25.17 -10.24
N LEU A 228 -7.80 25.74 -9.75
CA LEU A 228 -7.68 27.20 -9.59
C LEU A 228 -7.61 27.93 -10.93
N GLN A 229 -7.06 27.32 -11.97
CA GLN A 229 -7.04 27.90 -13.32
C GLN A 229 -8.46 28.00 -13.92
N HIS A 230 -9.30 27.01 -13.68
CA HIS A 230 -10.68 27.03 -14.17
C HIS A 230 -11.55 28.14 -13.53
N LEU A 231 -11.37 28.41 -12.25
CA LEU A 231 -12.08 29.48 -11.56
C LEU A 231 -11.64 30.88 -12.00
N GLN A 232 -10.37 31.07 -12.31
CA GLN A 232 -9.86 32.35 -12.81
C GLN A 232 -10.34 32.66 -14.23
N ILE A 233 -10.53 31.67 -15.08
CA ILE A 233 -11.05 31.85 -16.44
C ILE A 233 -12.54 32.19 -16.40
N ALA A 234 -13.33 31.55 -15.52
CA ALA A 234 -14.75 31.84 -15.36
C ALA A 234 -15.04 33.24 -14.76
N ALA A 235 -14.13 33.80 -13.98
CA ALA A 235 -14.28 35.14 -13.40
C ALA A 235 -13.88 36.29 -14.36
N ARG A 236 -13.36 35.99 -15.55
CA ARG A 236 -12.96 36.98 -16.57
C ARG A 236 -13.90 37.09 -17.77
N GLN A 237 -15.01 36.33 -17.76
CA GLN A 237 -16.11 36.49 -18.74
C GLN A 237 -17.29 37.24 -18.09
#